data_5fc62736910d6a844f44c1a45738c1e9
#
_entry.id   5fc62736910d6a844f44c1a45738c1e9
#
_cell.length_a   1.000
_cell.length_b   1.000
_cell.length_c   1.000
_cell.angle_alpha   90.00
_cell.angle_beta   90.00
_cell.angle_gamma   90.00
#
_symmetry.space_group_name_H-M   'P 1'
#
loop_
_entity.id
_entity.type
_entity.pdbx_description
1 polymer ?
#
loop_
_entity_poly.entity_id
_entity_poly.type
_entity_poly.pdbx_seq_one_letter_code
_entity_poly.pdbx_strand_id
1 'polypeptide(L)'
;MKPARPAASSQLGFGFDEPAQAHPAPAKPKPEALTQPAPAATPVVAPVEAPDSSAEALARTLEAHPDYRVLRRLVPQLQFPPASGPVLTLLVLDTETTGLNPARDKVVELALLRVTVDLTTGQPVGAVQVYDGLEDPGMPMPEEITVITGITDEMLRGQSLDEARVLALLDGADLVLAHNAGFDRPFVEARLPQFAALTWACSFADIDWKLAGRGSAKLTSLAGELGLFYDAHRAEMDCHALLAVLMAPLAGTPSSGLMRLIEASRTPTFRLQATNAPFDAKDALKARGYRWDGAQKVWHTRLADQSALTLECEWLKTAVYNGRSSRVQVEELDGQTKYSARPGKVVLREL
;
A
#
# COMPACT_ATOMS: atom_id res chain seq x y z
N MET A 1 -36.75 -34.43 0.88
CA MET A 1 -35.92 -33.50 0.08
C MET A 1 -35.64 -32.29 0.95
N LYS A 2 -34.41 -32.15 1.43
CA LYS A 2 -33.93 -30.95 2.15
C LYS A 2 -33.16 -30.07 1.16
N PRO A 3 -33.34 -28.75 1.18
CA PRO A 3 -32.60 -27.88 0.26
C PRO A 3 -31.12 -27.77 0.67
N ALA A 4 -30.24 -27.77 -0.31
CA ALA A 4 -28.79 -27.63 -0.16
C ALA A 4 -28.45 -26.21 0.32
N ARG A 5 -27.54 -26.11 1.28
CA ARG A 5 -26.88 -24.86 1.71
C ARG A 5 -25.88 -24.43 0.65
N PRO A 6 -25.79 -23.13 0.32
CA PRO A 6 -24.73 -22.63 -0.55
C PRO A 6 -23.38 -22.68 0.17
N ALA A 7 -22.34 -23.02 -0.59
CA ALA A 7 -20.95 -23.06 -0.12
C ALA A 7 -20.48 -21.66 0.27
N ALA A 8 -19.87 -21.55 1.44
CA ALA A 8 -19.22 -20.34 1.91
C ALA A 8 -18.02 -20.02 1.02
N SER A 9 -18.03 -18.87 0.37
CA SER A 9 -16.89 -18.27 -0.28
C SER A 9 -15.86 -17.90 0.80
N SER A 10 -14.64 -18.39 0.68
CA SER A 10 -13.53 -17.98 1.52
C SER A 10 -13.17 -16.52 1.20
N GLN A 11 -13.71 -15.60 1.97
CA GLN A 11 -13.27 -14.22 1.99
C GLN A 11 -11.81 -14.18 2.48
N LEU A 12 -10.95 -13.58 1.67
CA LEU A 12 -9.69 -13.03 2.13
C LEU A 12 -10.05 -11.93 3.14
N GLY A 13 -9.93 -12.23 4.44
CA GLY A 13 -10.21 -11.27 5.49
C GLY A 13 -9.17 -10.16 5.46
N PHE A 14 -9.52 -9.05 4.85
CA PHE A 14 -9.02 -7.76 5.29
C PHE A 14 -9.72 -7.50 6.62
N GLY A 15 -8.99 -7.64 7.73
CA GLY A 15 -9.51 -7.29 9.05
C GLY A 15 -9.72 -5.78 9.09
N PHE A 16 -10.95 -5.37 8.81
CA PHE A 16 -11.43 -4.07 9.22
C PHE A 16 -11.74 -4.20 10.71
N ASP A 17 -11.02 -3.48 11.57
CA ASP A 17 -11.35 -3.37 12.98
C ASP A 17 -12.73 -2.70 13.08
N GLU A 18 -13.63 -3.30 13.86
CA GLU A 18 -14.93 -2.71 14.18
C GLU A 18 -14.75 -1.30 14.77
N PRO A 19 -15.59 -0.33 14.40
CA PRO A 19 -15.53 1.01 14.98
C PRO A 19 -15.90 0.94 16.46
N ALA A 20 -15.02 1.46 17.31
CA ALA A 20 -15.28 1.64 18.73
C ALA A 20 -16.54 2.49 18.92
N GLN A 21 -17.48 1.99 19.71
CA GLN A 21 -18.72 2.68 20.06
C GLN A 21 -18.41 4.04 20.70
N ALA A 22 -18.89 5.10 20.08
CA ALA A 22 -18.79 6.45 20.61
C ALA A 22 -19.71 6.62 21.83
N HIS A 23 -19.13 6.92 22.98
CA HIS A 23 -19.88 7.39 24.15
C HIS A 23 -20.30 8.85 23.96
N PRO A 24 -21.53 9.24 24.30
CA PRO A 24 -21.99 10.61 24.16
C PRO A 24 -21.24 11.54 25.14
N ALA A 25 -20.76 12.67 24.64
CA ALA A 25 -20.11 13.71 25.41
C ALA A 25 -21.10 14.45 26.35
N PRO A 26 -20.69 14.81 27.59
CA PRO A 26 -21.55 15.56 28.50
C PRO A 26 -21.74 17.02 28.04
N ALA A 27 -22.96 17.50 28.22
CA ALA A 27 -23.38 18.87 27.86
C ALA A 27 -22.61 19.94 28.64
N LYS A 28 -22.23 21.03 27.93
CA LYS A 28 -21.56 22.21 28.50
C LYS A 28 -22.56 23.06 29.25
N PRO A 29 -22.22 23.60 30.46
CA PRO A 29 -23.04 24.58 31.14
C PRO A 29 -22.90 25.97 30.52
N LYS A 30 -23.99 26.77 30.57
CA LYS A 30 -24.06 28.16 30.16
C LYS A 30 -23.24 29.08 31.09
N PRO A 31 -22.61 30.14 30.58
CA PRO A 31 -21.89 31.10 31.42
C PRO A 31 -22.83 32.07 32.11
N GLU A 32 -22.70 32.21 33.43
CA GLU A 32 -23.27 33.33 34.20
C GLU A 32 -22.31 34.51 34.18
N ALA A 33 -22.90 35.69 34.03
CA ALA A 33 -22.17 36.97 34.04
C ALA A 33 -21.82 37.40 35.49
N LEU A 34 -20.52 37.60 35.73
CA LEU A 34 -20.04 38.23 36.98
C LEU A 34 -19.42 39.58 36.70
N THR A 35 -19.91 40.56 37.44
CA THR A 35 -19.50 41.97 37.48
C THR A 35 -18.08 42.16 38.05
N GLN A 36 -17.28 43.02 37.41
CA GLN A 36 -15.93 43.39 37.84
C GLN A 36 -15.92 44.45 38.96
N PRO A 37 -14.98 44.35 39.91
CA PRO A 37 -14.50 45.50 40.67
C PRO A 37 -13.17 46.05 40.09
N ALA A 38 -12.95 47.36 40.25
CA ALA A 38 -11.87 48.16 39.69
C ALA A 38 -10.48 47.90 40.35
N PRO A 39 -9.37 48.30 39.69
CA PRO A 39 -8.05 47.75 39.94
C PRO A 39 -7.27 48.49 41.04
N ALA A 40 -6.55 47.72 41.86
CA ALA A 40 -5.46 48.18 42.72
C ALA A 40 -4.11 48.02 41.99
N ALA A 41 -3.26 49.03 42.05
CA ALA A 41 -1.96 49.07 41.43
C ALA A 41 -0.98 48.05 42.07
N THR A 42 -0.37 47.20 41.22
CA THR A 42 0.65 46.22 41.60
C THR A 42 2.04 46.61 41.09
N PRO A 43 3.13 46.29 41.80
CA PRO A 43 4.50 46.60 41.39
C PRO A 43 4.90 45.80 40.13
N VAL A 44 5.62 46.50 39.24
CA VAL A 44 6.17 45.92 38.00
C VAL A 44 7.26 44.93 38.37
N VAL A 45 6.94 43.64 38.33
CA VAL A 45 7.92 42.55 38.29
C VAL A 45 8.30 42.36 36.81
N ALA A 46 9.62 42.34 36.53
CA ALA A 46 10.12 42.08 35.19
C ALA A 46 9.50 40.80 34.63
N PRO A 47 9.14 40.73 33.33
CA PRO A 47 8.51 39.56 32.75
C PRO A 47 9.51 38.40 32.81
N VAL A 48 9.17 37.39 33.61
CA VAL A 48 9.72 36.05 33.41
C VAL A 48 9.19 35.61 32.03
N GLU A 49 10.08 35.41 31.08
CA GLU A 49 9.70 34.87 29.78
C GLU A 49 8.90 33.59 30.04
N ALA A 50 7.63 33.58 29.63
CA ALA A 50 6.80 32.41 29.70
C ALA A 50 7.49 31.32 28.87
N PRO A 51 7.59 30.09 29.38
CA PRO A 51 8.18 28.99 28.59
C PRO A 51 7.50 28.91 27.24
N ASP A 52 8.27 28.72 26.16
CA ASP A 52 7.76 28.59 24.81
C ASP A 52 6.65 27.51 24.81
N SER A 53 5.41 27.97 24.79
CA SER A 53 4.22 27.10 24.82
C SER A 53 3.71 26.78 23.42
N SER A 54 4.54 26.95 22.40
CA SER A 54 4.20 26.51 21.05
C SER A 54 3.86 25.04 21.04
N ALA A 55 2.96 24.62 20.16
CA ALA A 55 2.58 23.21 20.02
C ALA A 55 3.81 22.32 19.78
N GLU A 56 4.80 22.83 19.05
CA GLU A 56 6.04 22.09 18.75
C GLU A 56 6.94 21.97 19.99
N ALA A 57 7.04 22.97 20.84
CA ALA A 57 7.81 22.89 22.09
C ALA A 57 7.18 21.88 23.07
N LEU A 58 5.84 21.86 23.16
CA LEU A 58 5.11 20.86 23.94
C LEU A 58 5.31 19.45 23.38
N ALA A 59 5.24 19.29 22.06
CA ALA A 59 5.47 18.01 21.38
C ALA A 59 6.87 17.47 21.69
N ARG A 60 7.94 18.28 21.60
CA ARG A 60 9.31 17.88 21.95
C ARG A 60 9.44 17.47 23.42
N THR A 61 8.75 18.18 24.32
CA THR A 61 8.74 17.83 25.74
C THR A 61 8.11 16.45 25.97
N LEU A 62 7.02 16.14 25.28
CA LEU A 62 6.37 14.84 25.34
C LEU A 62 7.22 13.72 24.69
N GLU A 63 7.87 14.00 23.55
CA GLU A 63 8.77 13.04 22.88
C GLU A 63 9.96 12.62 23.75
N ALA A 64 10.43 13.51 24.63
CA ALA A 64 11.51 13.20 25.57
C ALA A 64 11.05 12.31 26.74
N HIS A 65 9.74 12.13 26.92
CA HIS A 65 9.17 11.32 28.01
C HIS A 65 8.93 9.87 27.55
N PRO A 66 9.36 8.83 28.29
CA PRO A 66 9.28 7.44 27.85
C PRO A 66 7.87 6.90 27.68
N ASP A 67 6.88 7.49 28.33
CA ASP A 67 5.49 7.02 28.30
C ASP A 67 4.64 7.68 27.20
N TYR A 68 5.23 8.59 26.39
CA TYR A 68 4.51 9.29 25.34
C TYR A 68 5.14 9.06 23.98
N ARG A 69 4.29 9.03 22.97
CA ARG A 69 4.68 9.02 21.56
C ARG A 69 3.91 10.12 20.84
N VAL A 70 4.62 11.04 20.20
CA VAL A 70 4.03 12.10 19.41
C VAL A 70 4.01 11.72 17.95
N LEU A 71 2.86 11.90 17.29
CA LEU A 71 2.75 11.79 15.85
C LEU A 71 2.50 13.18 15.27
N ARG A 72 3.13 13.47 14.15
CA ARG A 72 2.95 14.70 13.40
C ARG A 72 2.14 14.44 12.14
N ARG A 73 1.30 15.39 11.74
CA ARG A 73 0.59 15.29 10.47
C ARG A 73 1.61 15.24 9.33
N LEU A 74 1.45 14.27 8.43
CA LEU A 74 2.24 14.18 7.21
C LEU A 74 2.01 15.45 6.38
N VAL A 75 3.10 16.11 6.04
CA VAL A 75 3.11 17.25 5.12
C VAL A 75 3.77 16.77 3.82
N PRO A 76 3.10 16.84 2.66
CA PRO A 76 3.67 16.47 1.37
C PRO A 76 4.97 17.23 1.09
N GLN A 77 6.04 16.49 0.77
CA GLN A 77 7.30 17.08 0.33
C GLN A 77 7.35 17.05 -1.19
N LEU A 78 7.27 18.23 -1.82
CA LEU A 78 7.19 18.36 -3.28
C LEU A 78 8.52 18.79 -3.91
N GLN A 79 9.54 19.06 -3.11
CA GLN A 79 10.85 19.51 -3.59
C GLN A 79 11.96 18.80 -2.82
N PHE A 80 12.90 18.24 -3.55
CA PHE A 80 14.08 17.56 -3.04
C PHE A 80 15.37 18.17 -3.60
N PRO A 81 16.55 17.87 -3.02
CA PRO A 81 17.84 18.33 -3.55
C PRO A 81 18.06 17.90 -5.03
N PRO A 82 18.95 18.55 -5.76
CA PRO A 82 19.33 18.10 -7.11
C PRO A 82 20.02 16.73 -7.08
N ALA A 83 19.94 16.01 -8.22
CA ALA A 83 20.62 14.73 -8.38
C ALA A 83 22.15 14.87 -8.33
N SER A 84 22.81 13.86 -7.79
CA SER A 84 24.27 13.73 -7.74
C SER A 84 24.81 12.62 -8.66
N GLY A 85 23.94 11.74 -9.17
CA GLY A 85 24.29 10.59 -9.98
C GLY A 85 23.22 10.22 -11.02
N PRO A 86 23.27 8.99 -11.55
CA PRO A 86 22.24 8.47 -12.44
C PRO A 86 20.88 8.45 -11.77
N VAL A 87 19.84 8.71 -12.53
CA VAL A 87 18.48 8.81 -12.01
C VAL A 87 17.54 7.79 -12.64
N LEU A 88 16.44 7.51 -11.95
CA LEU A 88 15.33 6.71 -12.40
C LEU A 88 14.02 7.45 -12.07
N THR A 89 13.09 7.46 -12.99
CA THR A 89 11.78 8.08 -12.78
C THR A 89 10.74 7.05 -12.40
N LEU A 90 10.08 7.25 -11.26
CA LEU A 90 9.00 6.39 -10.82
C LEU A 90 7.69 7.15 -10.63
N LEU A 91 6.61 6.39 -10.69
CA LEU A 91 5.26 6.82 -10.36
C LEU A 91 4.83 6.11 -9.08
N VAL A 92 4.59 6.86 -8.01
CA VAL A 92 3.89 6.33 -6.83
C VAL A 92 2.40 6.46 -7.13
N LEU A 93 1.66 5.37 -7.00
CA LEU A 93 0.26 5.29 -7.40
C LEU A 93 -0.59 4.70 -6.28
N ASP A 94 -1.79 5.24 -6.16
CA ASP A 94 -2.86 4.69 -5.35
C ASP A 94 -4.22 4.95 -6.00
N THR A 95 -5.24 4.11 -5.71
CA THR A 95 -6.58 4.23 -6.26
C THR A 95 -7.65 3.99 -5.20
N GLU A 96 -8.71 4.84 -5.23
CA GLU A 96 -9.97 4.51 -4.58
C GLU A 96 -10.96 3.96 -5.61
N THR A 97 -11.80 3.02 -5.19
CA THR A 97 -12.68 2.27 -6.09
C THR A 97 -14.07 2.07 -5.48
N THR A 98 -15.06 1.73 -6.28
CA THR A 98 -16.41 1.39 -5.80
C THR A 98 -16.50 0.02 -5.12
N GLY A 99 -15.40 -0.76 -5.10
CA GLY A 99 -15.36 -2.09 -4.50
C GLY A 99 -14.09 -2.83 -4.84
N LEU A 100 -14.06 -4.16 -4.65
CA LEU A 100 -12.83 -4.95 -4.69
C LEU A 100 -12.61 -5.74 -6.00
N ASN A 101 -13.57 -5.73 -6.92
CA ASN A 101 -13.52 -6.57 -8.10
C ASN A 101 -13.38 -5.75 -9.40
N PRO A 102 -12.20 -5.70 -10.03
CA PRO A 102 -11.94 -4.88 -11.22
C PRO A 102 -12.78 -5.26 -12.45
N ALA A 103 -13.46 -6.41 -12.45
CA ALA A 103 -14.36 -6.78 -13.54
C ALA A 103 -15.73 -6.07 -13.48
N ARG A 104 -16.12 -5.51 -12.33
CA ARG A 104 -17.43 -4.88 -12.12
C ARG A 104 -17.34 -3.51 -11.44
N ASP A 105 -16.35 -3.35 -10.56
CA ASP A 105 -16.18 -2.15 -9.78
C ASP A 105 -15.29 -1.14 -10.54
N LYS A 106 -15.35 0.12 -10.19
CA LYS A 106 -14.74 1.23 -10.95
C LYS A 106 -13.76 2.01 -10.09
N VAL A 107 -12.75 2.59 -10.73
CA VAL A 107 -11.92 3.63 -10.13
C VAL A 107 -12.76 4.88 -9.93
N VAL A 108 -12.65 5.51 -8.76
CA VAL A 108 -13.31 6.79 -8.42
C VAL A 108 -12.32 7.88 -8.05
N GLU A 109 -11.12 7.52 -7.62
CA GLU A 109 -9.99 8.44 -7.44
C GLU A 109 -8.71 7.76 -7.94
N LEU A 110 -7.87 8.50 -8.64
CA LEU A 110 -6.54 8.05 -9.08
C LEU A 110 -5.54 9.13 -8.70
N ALA A 111 -4.54 8.78 -7.91
CA ALA A 111 -3.43 9.65 -7.61
C ALA A 111 -2.10 9.10 -8.15
N LEU A 112 -1.25 10.02 -8.62
CA LEU A 112 0.09 9.74 -9.12
C LEU A 112 1.07 10.78 -8.57
N LEU A 113 2.18 10.33 -8.00
CA LEU A 113 3.35 11.18 -7.78
C LEU A 113 4.45 10.75 -8.74
N ARG A 114 4.83 11.63 -9.67
CA ARG A 114 6.01 11.40 -10.50
C ARG A 114 7.24 11.91 -9.76
N VAL A 115 8.13 11.00 -9.44
CA VAL A 115 9.30 11.21 -8.58
C VAL A 115 10.54 10.74 -9.32
N THR A 116 11.59 11.57 -9.30
CA THR A 116 12.92 11.16 -9.77
C THR A 116 13.75 10.71 -8.57
N VAL A 117 14.42 9.57 -8.68
CA VAL A 117 15.27 8.99 -7.62
C VAL A 117 16.71 8.92 -8.12
N ASP A 118 17.64 9.43 -7.32
CA ASP A 118 19.08 9.28 -7.53
C ASP A 118 19.50 7.86 -7.11
N LEU A 119 20.01 7.08 -8.05
CA LEU A 119 20.42 5.68 -7.83
C LEU A 119 21.67 5.54 -6.97
N THR A 120 22.42 6.62 -6.74
CA THR A 120 23.60 6.63 -5.85
C THR A 120 23.18 6.74 -4.39
N THR A 121 22.18 7.58 -4.11
CA THR A 121 21.72 7.86 -2.74
C THR A 121 20.48 7.06 -2.36
N GLY A 122 19.71 6.59 -3.35
CA GLY A 122 18.41 5.96 -3.15
C GLY A 122 17.35 6.93 -2.62
N GLN A 123 17.52 8.24 -2.84
CA GLN A 123 16.63 9.28 -2.36
C GLN A 123 15.97 10.04 -3.52
N PRO A 124 14.77 10.59 -3.32
CA PRO A 124 14.14 11.48 -4.29
C PRO A 124 14.99 12.73 -4.54
N VAL A 125 14.90 13.25 -5.76
CA VAL A 125 15.60 14.45 -6.21
C VAL A 125 14.71 15.35 -7.07
N GLY A 126 14.95 16.66 -7.04
CA GLY A 126 14.21 17.63 -7.86
C GLY A 126 12.76 17.82 -7.40
N ALA A 127 11.90 18.21 -8.32
CA ALA A 127 10.49 18.48 -8.09
C ALA A 127 9.64 17.22 -8.28
N VAL A 128 8.64 17.02 -7.41
CA VAL A 128 7.59 16.02 -7.56
C VAL A 128 6.45 16.60 -8.37
N GLN A 129 5.97 15.88 -9.38
CA GLN A 129 4.76 16.24 -10.09
C GLN A 129 3.60 15.40 -9.51
N VAL A 130 2.50 16.08 -9.18
CA VAL A 130 1.34 15.46 -8.56
C VAL A 130 0.17 15.48 -9.52
N TYR A 131 -0.53 14.38 -9.61
CA TYR A 131 -1.85 14.23 -10.18
C TYR A 131 -2.76 13.63 -9.14
N ASP A 132 -3.90 14.22 -8.96
CA ASP A 132 -5.04 13.67 -8.20
C ASP A 132 -6.30 13.98 -9.00
N GLY A 133 -7.09 12.94 -9.29
CA GLY A 133 -8.27 13.07 -10.14
C GLY A 133 -9.40 12.15 -9.69
N LEU A 134 -10.60 12.72 -9.64
CA LEU A 134 -11.84 11.98 -9.40
C LEU A 134 -12.48 11.54 -10.72
N GLU A 135 -13.23 10.44 -10.69
CA GLU A 135 -14.02 9.94 -11.81
C GLU A 135 -15.41 9.52 -11.38
N ASP A 136 -16.41 9.96 -12.09
CA ASP A 136 -17.80 9.52 -11.93
C ASP A 136 -17.92 8.06 -12.42
N PRO A 137 -18.21 7.09 -11.53
CA PRO A 137 -18.31 5.69 -11.91
C PRO A 137 -19.57 5.36 -12.72
N GLY A 138 -20.52 6.32 -12.88
CA GLY A 138 -21.80 6.12 -13.52
C GLY A 138 -22.76 5.25 -12.71
N MET A 139 -22.49 5.06 -11.42
CA MET A 139 -23.30 4.29 -10.48
C MET A 139 -23.15 4.88 -9.07
N PRO A 140 -24.14 4.70 -8.17
CA PRO A 140 -24.02 5.18 -6.80
C PRO A 140 -22.85 4.54 -6.07
N MET A 141 -22.18 5.34 -5.24
CA MET A 141 -21.15 4.85 -4.32
C MET A 141 -21.76 3.95 -3.25
N PRO A 142 -21.19 2.77 -3.00
CA PRO A 142 -21.58 1.96 -1.86
C PRO A 142 -21.32 2.72 -0.56
N GLU A 143 -22.28 2.67 0.37
CA GLU A 143 -22.21 3.40 1.63
C GLU A 143 -20.96 3.07 2.44
N GLU A 144 -20.61 1.77 2.48
CA GLU A 144 -19.39 1.30 3.17
C GLU A 144 -18.11 1.89 2.58
N ILE A 145 -18.05 2.12 1.27
CA ILE A 145 -16.89 2.74 0.62
C ILE A 145 -16.86 4.24 0.92
N THR A 146 -18.02 4.90 0.84
CA THR A 146 -18.12 6.33 1.22
C THR A 146 -17.68 6.58 2.68
N VAL A 147 -18.03 5.68 3.60
CA VAL A 147 -17.59 5.78 5.01
C VAL A 147 -16.08 5.66 5.14
N ILE A 148 -15.43 4.82 4.33
CA ILE A 148 -13.98 4.59 4.40
C ILE A 148 -13.21 5.73 3.74
N THR A 149 -13.62 6.14 2.52
CA THR A 149 -12.86 7.09 1.68
C THR A 149 -13.28 8.55 1.89
N GLY A 150 -14.48 8.77 2.43
CA GLY A 150 -15.11 10.09 2.47
C GLY A 150 -15.57 10.61 1.10
N ILE A 151 -15.42 9.82 0.03
CA ILE A 151 -15.83 10.21 -1.33
C ILE A 151 -17.34 9.99 -1.48
N THR A 152 -18.05 11.04 -1.91
CA THR A 152 -19.51 11.02 -2.07
C THR A 152 -19.92 11.14 -3.53
N ASP A 153 -21.16 10.74 -3.84
CA ASP A 153 -21.74 10.91 -5.19
C ASP A 153 -21.70 12.37 -5.67
N GLU A 154 -21.84 13.35 -4.75
CA GLU A 154 -21.75 14.79 -5.10
C GLU A 154 -20.37 15.16 -5.58
N MET A 155 -19.32 14.62 -4.95
CA MET A 155 -17.92 14.89 -5.34
C MET A 155 -17.61 14.29 -6.70
N LEU A 156 -18.17 13.13 -7.03
CA LEU A 156 -17.89 12.39 -8.26
C LEU A 156 -18.70 12.88 -9.47
N ARG A 157 -19.86 13.50 -9.23
CA ARG A 157 -20.79 13.85 -10.30
C ARG A 157 -20.16 14.69 -11.38
N GLY A 158 -20.11 14.12 -12.60
CA GLY A 158 -19.55 14.75 -13.80
C GLY A 158 -18.02 14.88 -13.79
N GLN A 159 -17.34 14.26 -12.83
CA GLN A 159 -15.87 14.17 -12.84
C GLN A 159 -15.40 13.15 -13.86
N SER A 160 -14.21 13.39 -14.42
CA SER A 160 -13.52 12.45 -15.28
C SER A 160 -12.02 12.63 -15.13
N LEU A 161 -11.27 11.55 -15.21
CA LEU A 161 -9.81 11.62 -15.18
C LEU A 161 -9.29 12.43 -16.38
N ASP A 162 -8.34 13.32 -16.14
CA ASP A 162 -7.57 13.98 -17.21
C ASP A 162 -6.55 12.99 -17.80
N GLU A 163 -7.02 12.18 -18.74
CA GLU A 163 -6.21 11.13 -19.37
C GLU A 163 -4.94 11.71 -20.03
N ALA A 164 -5.02 12.90 -20.62
CA ALA A 164 -3.88 13.53 -21.28
C ALA A 164 -2.78 13.84 -20.25
N ARG A 165 -3.16 14.37 -19.08
CA ARG A 165 -2.23 14.63 -17.99
C ARG A 165 -1.67 13.36 -17.38
N VAL A 166 -2.50 12.33 -17.20
CA VAL A 166 -2.05 11.01 -16.73
C VAL A 166 -1.02 10.45 -17.70
N LEU A 167 -1.31 10.41 -19.01
CA LEU A 167 -0.40 9.88 -20.02
C LEU A 167 0.91 10.67 -20.10
N ALA A 168 0.87 12.00 -19.93
CA ALA A 168 2.08 12.82 -19.84
C ALA A 168 2.97 12.47 -18.63
N LEU A 169 2.36 12.03 -17.51
CA LEU A 169 3.13 11.55 -16.36
C LEU A 169 3.71 10.14 -16.56
N LEU A 170 3.04 9.30 -17.35
CA LEU A 170 3.54 7.97 -17.70
C LEU A 170 4.73 8.02 -18.67
N ASP A 171 4.80 9.05 -19.51
CA ASP A 171 5.84 9.14 -20.53
C ASP A 171 7.24 9.20 -19.91
N GLY A 172 8.11 8.25 -20.30
CA GLY A 172 9.45 8.09 -19.75
C GLY A 172 9.50 7.70 -18.27
N ALA A 173 8.42 7.17 -17.70
CA ALA A 173 8.46 6.56 -16.37
C ALA A 173 9.02 5.13 -16.46
N ASP A 174 9.97 4.81 -15.58
CA ASP A 174 10.66 3.52 -15.55
C ASP A 174 9.92 2.48 -14.69
N LEU A 175 9.18 2.93 -13.66
CA LEU A 175 8.62 2.05 -12.63
C LEU A 175 7.38 2.66 -11.99
N VAL A 176 6.35 1.85 -11.78
CA VAL A 176 5.18 2.18 -10.95
C VAL A 176 5.30 1.48 -9.60
N LEU A 177 5.11 2.23 -8.52
CA LEU A 177 5.08 1.75 -7.14
C LEU A 177 3.69 1.94 -6.56
N ALA A 178 3.13 0.88 -5.98
CA ALA A 178 1.90 0.97 -5.21
C ALA A 178 2.01 0.19 -3.90
N HIS A 179 1.14 0.51 -2.93
CA HIS A 179 1.02 -0.29 -1.71
C HIS A 179 -0.12 -1.30 -1.89
N ASN A 180 0.21 -2.59 -2.00
CA ASN A 180 -0.71 -3.65 -2.44
C ASN A 180 -1.09 -3.57 -3.93
N ALA A 181 -0.08 -3.35 -4.80
CA ALA A 181 -0.22 -3.22 -6.26
C ALA A 181 -1.11 -4.28 -6.94
N GLY A 182 -1.29 -5.46 -6.33
CA GLY A 182 -2.22 -6.49 -6.81
C GLY A 182 -3.69 -6.08 -6.75
N PHE A 183 -4.01 -5.02 -6.03
CA PHE A 183 -5.32 -4.37 -6.03
C PHE A 183 -5.38 -3.28 -7.11
N ASP A 184 -4.50 -2.31 -7.08
CA ASP A 184 -4.55 -1.13 -7.95
C ASP A 184 -4.33 -1.45 -9.42
N ARG A 185 -3.31 -2.28 -9.71
CA ARG A 185 -2.89 -2.56 -11.08
C ARG A 185 -4.01 -3.09 -11.97
N PRO A 186 -4.82 -4.10 -11.58
CA PRO A 186 -5.94 -4.57 -12.39
C PRO A 186 -6.99 -3.48 -12.69
N PHE A 187 -7.26 -2.59 -11.74
CA PHE A 187 -8.19 -1.49 -11.92
C PHE A 187 -7.68 -0.45 -12.91
N VAL A 188 -6.44 0.00 -12.73
CA VAL A 188 -5.87 1.00 -13.65
C VAL A 188 -5.58 0.43 -15.03
N GLU A 189 -5.19 -0.84 -15.17
CA GLU A 189 -5.04 -1.50 -16.47
C GLU A 189 -6.37 -1.62 -17.22
N ALA A 190 -7.47 -1.88 -16.50
CA ALA A 190 -8.81 -1.92 -17.08
C ALA A 190 -9.28 -0.55 -17.53
N ARG A 191 -8.96 0.52 -16.78
CA ARG A 191 -9.38 1.90 -17.07
C ARG A 191 -8.45 2.60 -18.06
N LEU A 192 -7.15 2.39 -17.93
CA LEU A 192 -6.07 3.03 -18.69
C LEU A 192 -5.06 1.95 -19.16
N PRO A 193 -5.30 1.28 -20.28
CA PRO A 193 -4.49 0.13 -20.72
C PRO A 193 -2.98 0.41 -20.91
N GLN A 194 -2.59 1.70 -21.02
CA GLN A 194 -1.19 2.12 -21.13
C GLN A 194 -0.35 1.69 -19.92
N PHE A 195 -0.95 1.56 -18.73
CA PHE A 195 -0.27 1.05 -17.54
C PHE A 195 0.23 -0.40 -17.68
N ALA A 196 -0.33 -1.16 -18.61
CA ALA A 196 0.07 -2.54 -18.88
C ALA A 196 1.52 -2.68 -19.39
N ALA A 197 2.04 -1.65 -20.07
CA ALA A 197 3.42 -1.65 -20.60
C ALA A 197 4.48 -1.31 -19.55
N LEU A 198 4.08 -0.77 -18.40
CA LEU A 198 4.99 -0.31 -17.35
C LEU A 198 5.45 -1.46 -16.44
N THR A 199 6.65 -1.31 -15.92
CA THR A 199 7.19 -2.15 -14.85
C THR A 199 6.54 -1.76 -13.52
N TRP A 200 6.23 -2.74 -12.66
CA TRP A 200 5.61 -2.51 -11.36
C TRP A 200 6.38 -3.15 -10.22
N ALA A 201 6.31 -2.52 -9.05
CA ALA A 201 6.72 -3.09 -7.77
C ALA A 201 5.70 -2.76 -6.68
N CYS A 202 5.67 -3.58 -5.66
CA CYS A 202 4.68 -3.52 -4.59
C CYS A 202 5.35 -3.43 -3.23
N SER A 203 5.16 -2.32 -2.52
CA SER A 203 5.75 -2.14 -1.20
C SER A 203 5.21 -3.16 -0.17
N PHE A 204 3.97 -3.63 -0.34
CA PHE A 204 3.37 -4.64 0.54
C PHE A 204 3.95 -6.04 0.30
N ALA A 205 4.26 -6.40 -0.94
CA ALA A 205 4.64 -7.77 -1.32
C ALA A 205 6.16 -7.95 -1.58
N ASP A 206 6.87 -6.91 -2.05
CA ASP A 206 8.29 -6.99 -2.41
C ASP A 206 9.23 -6.59 -1.26
N ILE A 207 8.69 -6.06 -0.16
CA ILE A 207 9.44 -5.77 1.07
C ILE A 207 8.96 -6.69 2.18
N ASP A 208 9.89 -7.45 2.77
CA ASP A 208 9.63 -8.17 4.02
C ASP A 208 9.69 -7.20 5.20
N TRP A 209 8.56 -6.57 5.49
CA TRP A 209 8.46 -5.60 6.58
C TRP A 209 8.78 -6.18 7.94
N LYS A 210 8.49 -7.46 8.16
CA LYS A 210 8.84 -8.15 9.42
C LYS A 210 10.34 -8.30 9.56
N LEU A 211 11.04 -8.72 8.49
CA LEU A 211 12.49 -8.79 8.47
C LEU A 211 13.12 -7.39 8.60
N ALA A 212 12.46 -6.37 8.05
CA ALA A 212 12.82 -4.96 8.23
C ALA A 212 12.48 -4.40 9.62
N GLY A 213 12.12 -5.23 10.58
CA GLY A 213 11.87 -4.86 11.97
C GLY A 213 10.53 -4.13 12.21
N ARG A 214 9.59 -4.19 11.27
CA ARG A 214 8.29 -3.55 11.39
C ARG A 214 7.23 -4.49 11.96
N GLY A 215 6.35 -3.95 12.82
CA GLY A 215 5.28 -4.74 13.45
C GLY A 215 4.13 -5.08 12.50
N SER A 216 3.95 -4.29 11.45
CA SER A 216 2.86 -4.42 10.48
C SER A 216 3.32 -3.97 9.10
N ALA A 217 2.69 -4.53 8.04
CA ALA A 217 2.86 -4.06 6.68
C ALA A 217 1.78 -3.05 6.25
N LYS A 218 0.81 -2.69 7.11
CA LYS A 218 -0.22 -1.68 6.81
C LYS A 218 0.44 -0.30 6.68
N LEU A 219 0.11 0.45 5.62
CA LEU A 219 0.73 1.75 5.34
C LEU A 219 0.59 2.75 6.50
N THR A 220 -0.60 2.83 7.10
CA THR A 220 -0.85 3.67 8.28
C THR A 220 0.01 3.30 9.48
N SER A 221 0.26 1.99 9.69
CA SER A 221 1.15 1.50 10.75
C SER A 221 2.59 1.87 10.46
N LEU A 222 3.06 1.69 9.22
CA LEU A 222 4.41 2.04 8.77
C LEU A 222 4.68 3.54 8.91
N ALA A 223 3.73 4.39 8.47
CA ALA A 223 3.80 5.84 8.66
C ALA A 223 3.81 6.19 10.15
N GLY A 224 2.95 5.55 10.95
CA GLY A 224 2.90 5.72 12.38
C GLY A 224 4.23 5.38 13.06
N GLU A 225 4.95 4.36 12.63
CA GLU A 225 6.28 4.01 13.16
C GLU A 225 7.34 5.07 12.83
N LEU A 226 7.13 5.87 11.77
CA LEU A 226 7.95 7.05 11.43
C LEU A 226 7.51 8.32 12.21
N GLY A 227 6.56 8.21 13.14
CA GLY A 227 6.02 9.36 13.87
C GLY A 227 5.03 10.21 13.06
N LEU A 228 4.43 9.65 12.01
CA LEU A 228 3.52 10.36 11.12
C LEU A 228 2.08 9.85 11.27
N PHE A 229 1.10 10.75 11.07
CA PHE A 229 -0.30 10.40 10.83
C PHE A 229 -0.83 11.21 9.64
N TYR A 230 -1.84 10.69 8.96
CA TYR A 230 -2.46 11.34 7.80
C TYR A 230 -3.90 10.84 7.63
N ASP A 231 -4.65 11.49 6.78
CA ASP A 231 -6.01 11.09 6.43
C ASP A 231 -5.92 9.98 5.37
N ALA A 232 -5.92 8.73 5.81
CA ALA A 232 -5.84 7.54 4.97
C ALA A 232 -7.11 7.37 4.13
N HIS A 233 -6.99 6.58 3.06
CA HIS A 233 -8.05 6.34 2.07
C HIS A 233 -8.44 7.59 1.26
N ARG A 234 -7.43 8.41 1.00
CA ARG A 234 -7.41 9.44 -0.02
C ARG A 234 -6.16 9.23 -0.85
N ALA A 235 -6.34 8.89 -2.10
CA ALA A 235 -5.28 8.33 -2.95
C ALA A 235 -4.01 9.21 -3.01
N GLU A 236 -4.14 10.55 -3.07
CA GLU A 236 -2.99 11.44 -3.04
C GLU A 236 -2.20 11.33 -1.73
N MET A 237 -2.91 11.32 -0.59
CA MET A 237 -2.26 11.24 0.72
C MET A 237 -1.63 9.89 1.00
N ASP A 238 -2.22 8.79 0.50
CA ASP A 238 -1.63 7.45 0.57
C ASP A 238 -0.37 7.37 -0.29
N CYS A 239 -0.33 7.99 -1.48
CA CYS A 239 0.89 8.13 -2.28
C CYS A 239 2.00 8.89 -1.53
N HIS A 240 1.69 10.01 -0.86
CA HIS A 240 2.66 10.76 -0.07
C HIS A 240 3.15 9.98 1.15
N ALA A 241 2.26 9.26 1.83
CA ALA A 241 2.61 8.39 2.95
C ALA A 241 3.52 7.25 2.49
N LEU A 242 3.20 6.64 1.36
CA LEU A 242 4.03 5.60 0.76
C LEU A 242 5.42 6.11 0.41
N LEU A 243 5.52 7.27 -0.23
CA LEU A 243 6.81 7.89 -0.54
C LEU A 243 7.63 8.13 0.73
N ALA A 244 7.03 8.72 1.77
CA ALA A 244 7.70 8.97 3.04
C ALA A 244 8.21 7.67 3.71
N VAL A 245 7.40 6.63 3.70
CA VAL A 245 7.77 5.30 4.22
C VAL A 245 8.94 4.69 3.44
N LEU A 246 8.92 4.81 2.11
CA LEU A 246 9.93 4.23 1.23
C LEU A 246 11.26 5.00 1.23
N MET A 247 11.26 6.28 1.59
CA MET A 247 12.50 7.07 1.77
C MET A 247 13.28 6.63 3.00
N ALA A 248 12.61 6.08 4.00
CA ALA A 248 13.26 5.63 5.22
C ALA A 248 14.17 4.40 4.97
N PRO A 249 15.31 4.31 5.69
CA PRO A 249 16.15 3.13 5.62
C PRO A 249 15.41 1.90 6.19
N LEU A 250 15.63 0.75 5.57
CA LEU A 250 15.15 -0.53 6.09
C LEU A 250 16.13 -1.05 7.16
N ALA A 251 15.59 -1.56 8.27
CA ALA A 251 16.42 -2.07 9.36
C ALA A 251 17.40 -3.16 8.86
N GLY A 252 18.64 -3.09 9.32
CA GLY A 252 19.68 -4.06 8.97
C GLY A 252 20.32 -3.85 7.58
N THR A 253 19.93 -2.81 6.84
CA THR A 253 20.50 -2.47 5.54
C THR A 253 20.70 -0.95 5.41
N PRO A 254 21.69 -0.46 4.68
CA PRO A 254 21.81 0.96 4.35
C PRO A 254 20.82 1.40 3.26
N SER A 255 20.09 0.45 2.66
CA SER A 255 19.19 0.69 1.52
C SER A 255 17.87 1.25 1.97
N SER A 256 17.32 2.20 1.22
CA SER A 256 15.96 2.71 1.40
C SER A 256 14.93 1.72 0.84
N GLY A 257 13.67 1.88 1.27
CA GLY A 257 12.56 1.13 0.67
C GLY A 257 12.44 1.35 -0.84
N LEU A 258 12.74 2.56 -1.34
CA LEU A 258 12.77 2.88 -2.77
C LEU A 258 13.78 1.99 -3.52
N MET A 259 15.01 1.94 -3.06
CA MET A 259 16.04 1.11 -3.70
C MET A 259 15.68 -0.36 -3.68
N ARG A 260 15.11 -0.86 -2.56
CA ARG A 260 14.64 -2.24 -2.46
C ARG A 260 13.58 -2.56 -3.53
N LEU A 261 12.63 -1.64 -3.78
CA LEU A 261 11.61 -1.84 -4.80
C LEU A 261 12.16 -1.74 -6.22
N ILE A 262 13.10 -0.84 -6.48
CA ILE A 262 13.81 -0.76 -7.76
C ILE A 262 14.53 -2.08 -8.07
N GLU A 263 15.21 -2.68 -7.08
CA GLU A 263 15.84 -4.00 -7.22
C GLU A 263 14.80 -5.12 -7.44
N ALA A 264 13.74 -5.13 -6.65
CA ALA A 264 12.68 -6.13 -6.76
C ALA A 264 11.96 -6.08 -8.12
N SER A 265 11.80 -4.89 -8.71
CA SER A 265 11.18 -4.73 -10.02
C SER A 265 11.93 -5.42 -11.16
N ARG A 266 13.25 -5.60 -11.00
CA ARG A 266 14.14 -6.23 -11.98
C ARG A 266 14.24 -7.76 -11.82
N THR A 267 13.79 -8.29 -10.69
CA THR A 267 13.85 -9.73 -10.39
C THR A 267 12.50 -10.37 -10.67
N PRO A 268 12.38 -11.36 -11.55
CA PRO A 268 11.12 -12.07 -11.77
C PRO A 268 10.73 -12.87 -10.52
N THR A 269 9.43 -13.00 -10.29
CA THR A 269 8.84 -13.90 -9.30
C THR A 269 8.15 -15.06 -10.02
N PHE A 270 7.83 -16.13 -9.30
CA PHE A 270 7.25 -17.31 -9.90
C PHE A 270 5.97 -17.72 -9.18
N ARG A 271 4.95 -18.11 -9.95
CA ARG A 271 3.78 -18.83 -9.44
C ARG A 271 3.96 -20.30 -9.81
N LEU A 272 4.13 -21.15 -8.80
CA LEU A 272 4.29 -22.58 -8.97
C LEU A 272 2.97 -23.28 -8.67
N GLN A 273 2.50 -24.11 -9.61
CA GLN A 273 1.31 -24.93 -9.49
C GLN A 273 1.70 -26.39 -9.39
N ALA A 274 1.33 -27.04 -8.28
CA ALA A 274 1.52 -28.47 -8.06
C ALA A 274 0.42 -29.26 -8.79
N THR A 275 0.58 -29.43 -10.11
CA THR A 275 -0.40 -30.09 -10.97
C THR A 275 -0.50 -31.57 -10.63
N ASN A 276 -1.73 -32.09 -10.58
CA ASN A 276 -2.02 -33.50 -10.25
C ASN A 276 -1.43 -33.98 -8.91
N ALA A 277 -1.28 -33.06 -7.94
CA ALA A 277 -0.82 -33.42 -6.60
C ALA A 277 -1.76 -34.48 -5.98
N PRO A 278 -1.24 -35.56 -5.38
CA PRO A 278 -2.06 -36.55 -4.70
C PRO A 278 -2.91 -35.92 -3.60
N PHE A 279 -4.12 -36.40 -3.41
CA PHE A 279 -5.03 -35.88 -2.39
C PHE A 279 -4.44 -35.91 -0.98
N ASP A 280 -3.68 -36.96 -0.65
CA ASP A 280 -3.04 -37.14 0.64
C ASP A 280 -1.95 -36.10 0.93
N ALA A 281 -1.43 -35.41 -0.10
CA ALA A 281 -0.43 -34.36 0.06
C ALA A 281 -1.04 -32.99 0.47
N LYS A 282 -2.38 -32.87 0.53
CA LYS A 282 -3.08 -31.59 0.79
C LYS A 282 -2.62 -30.89 2.06
N ASP A 283 -2.41 -31.63 3.15
CA ASP A 283 -2.05 -31.05 4.44
C ASP A 283 -0.59 -30.60 4.46
N ALA A 284 0.31 -31.34 3.79
CA ALA A 284 1.70 -30.94 3.59
C ALA A 284 1.80 -29.68 2.71
N LEU A 285 1.06 -29.62 1.60
CA LEU A 285 0.99 -28.43 0.74
C LEU A 285 0.45 -27.22 1.49
N LYS A 286 -0.62 -27.38 2.24
CA LYS A 286 -1.20 -26.29 3.07
C LYS A 286 -0.22 -25.80 4.14
N ALA A 287 0.43 -26.70 4.86
CA ALA A 287 1.45 -26.36 5.85
C ALA A 287 2.66 -25.65 5.24
N ARG A 288 2.99 -25.95 3.98
CA ARG A 288 4.07 -25.30 3.20
C ARG A 288 3.68 -23.92 2.64
N GLY A 289 2.41 -23.48 2.81
CA GLY A 289 1.93 -22.20 2.33
C GLY A 289 1.24 -22.21 0.98
N TYR A 290 1.01 -23.40 0.38
CA TYR A 290 0.20 -23.49 -0.82
C TYR A 290 -1.26 -23.13 -0.56
N ARG A 291 -1.87 -22.49 -1.55
CA ARG A 291 -3.31 -22.16 -1.56
C ARG A 291 -4.01 -22.99 -2.66
N TRP A 292 -5.24 -23.37 -2.38
CA TRP A 292 -6.05 -24.10 -3.35
C TRP A 292 -6.80 -23.13 -4.26
N ASP A 293 -6.57 -23.23 -5.55
CA ASP A 293 -7.37 -22.58 -6.58
C ASP A 293 -8.54 -23.48 -6.96
N GLY A 294 -9.74 -23.12 -6.51
CA GLY A 294 -10.96 -23.92 -6.73
C GLY A 294 -11.43 -23.92 -8.18
N ALA A 295 -11.13 -22.89 -8.97
CA ALA A 295 -11.47 -22.78 -10.38
C ALA A 295 -10.56 -23.66 -11.25
N GLN A 296 -9.28 -23.59 -11.01
CA GLN A 296 -8.28 -24.41 -11.73
C GLN A 296 -8.06 -25.81 -11.10
N LYS A 297 -8.61 -26.03 -9.91
CA LYS A 297 -8.45 -27.29 -9.14
C LYS A 297 -6.99 -27.66 -8.92
N VAL A 298 -6.17 -26.69 -8.51
CA VAL A 298 -4.72 -26.87 -8.34
C VAL A 298 -4.23 -26.14 -7.08
N TRP A 299 -3.23 -26.73 -6.41
CA TRP A 299 -2.47 -26.07 -5.37
C TRP A 299 -1.40 -25.18 -5.98
N HIS A 300 -1.28 -23.95 -5.52
CA HIS A 300 -0.28 -23.01 -5.99
C HIS A 300 0.38 -22.23 -4.85
N THR A 301 1.62 -21.78 -5.10
CA THR A 301 2.34 -20.84 -4.23
C THR A 301 3.05 -19.79 -5.07
N ARG A 302 3.48 -18.69 -4.44
CA ARG A 302 4.35 -17.68 -5.04
C ARG A 302 5.75 -17.81 -4.45
N LEU A 303 6.76 -17.62 -5.28
CA LEU A 303 8.17 -17.75 -4.96
C LEU A 303 8.90 -16.49 -5.40
N ALA A 304 9.79 -16.00 -4.55
CA ALA A 304 10.42 -14.68 -4.71
C ALA A 304 11.45 -14.64 -5.84
N ASP A 305 12.10 -15.77 -6.13
CA ASP A 305 13.20 -15.84 -7.10
C ASP A 305 13.44 -17.27 -7.62
N GLN A 306 14.41 -17.40 -8.53
CA GLN A 306 14.79 -18.68 -9.15
C GLN A 306 15.36 -19.69 -8.15
N SER A 307 16.02 -19.24 -7.08
CA SER A 307 16.59 -20.12 -6.05
C SER A 307 15.47 -20.77 -5.25
N ALA A 308 14.49 -19.95 -4.83
CA ALA A 308 13.28 -20.43 -4.16
C ALA A 308 12.50 -21.41 -5.04
N LEU A 309 12.37 -21.14 -6.34
CA LEU A 309 11.73 -22.05 -7.29
C LEU A 309 12.45 -23.40 -7.37
N THR A 310 13.77 -23.40 -7.39
CA THR A 310 14.56 -24.65 -7.48
C THR A 310 14.36 -25.49 -6.22
N LEU A 311 14.50 -24.89 -5.03
CA LEU A 311 14.29 -25.58 -3.76
C LEU A 311 12.87 -26.13 -3.60
N GLU A 312 11.88 -25.36 -4.07
CA GLU A 312 10.49 -25.77 -3.98
C GLU A 312 10.15 -26.92 -4.93
N CYS A 313 10.73 -26.93 -6.12
CA CYS A 313 10.60 -28.07 -7.03
C CYS A 313 11.21 -29.35 -6.46
N GLU A 314 12.37 -29.29 -5.79
CA GLU A 314 12.98 -30.42 -5.10
C GLU A 314 12.10 -30.93 -3.95
N TRP A 315 11.53 -30.02 -3.18
CA TRP A 315 10.59 -30.38 -2.12
C TRP A 315 9.32 -31.06 -2.69
N LEU A 316 8.72 -30.50 -3.75
CA LEU A 316 7.56 -31.13 -4.41
C LEU A 316 7.89 -32.56 -4.89
N LYS A 317 9.05 -32.73 -5.55
CA LYS A 317 9.49 -34.04 -6.06
C LYS A 317 9.55 -35.08 -4.94
N THR A 318 10.11 -34.73 -3.79
CA THR A 318 10.33 -35.68 -2.69
C THR A 318 9.10 -35.82 -1.80
N ALA A 319 8.51 -34.71 -1.32
CA ALA A 319 7.47 -34.72 -0.29
C ALA A 319 6.05 -34.92 -0.84
N VAL A 320 5.79 -34.48 -2.08
CA VAL A 320 4.45 -34.53 -2.69
C VAL A 320 4.34 -35.66 -3.69
N TYR A 321 5.30 -35.81 -4.60
CA TYR A 321 5.24 -36.80 -5.67
C TYR A 321 6.04 -38.09 -5.37
N ASN A 322 6.68 -38.20 -4.20
CA ASN A 322 7.39 -39.39 -3.73
C ASN A 322 8.43 -39.92 -4.76
N GLY A 323 9.17 -39.01 -5.39
CA GLY A 323 10.18 -39.32 -6.40
C GLY A 323 9.63 -39.82 -7.74
N ARG A 324 8.31 -39.82 -7.95
CA ARG A 324 7.70 -40.16 -9.24
C ARG A 324 7.91 -39.03 -10.24
N SER A 325 8.18 -39.36 -11.50
CA SER A 325 8.18 -38.35 -12.57
C SER A 325 6.83 -37.62 -12.62
N SER A 326 6.88 -36.33 -12.47
CA SER A 326 5.71 -35.46 -12.39
C SER A 326 6.02 -34.15 -13.09
N ARG A 327 4.99 -33.48 -13.57
CA ARG A 327 5.11 -32.14 -14.17
C ARG A 327 4.44 -31.11 -13.26
N VAL A 328 5.05 -29.95 -13.17
CA VAL A 328 4.49 -28.78 -12.49
C VAL A 328 4.40 -27.65 -13.49
N GLN A 329 3.45 -26.74 -13.27
CA GLN A 329 3.35 -25.54 -14.06
C GLN A 329 4.04 -24.39 -13.31
N VAL A 330 4.96 -23.73 -14.00
CA VAL A 330 5.66 -22.55 -13.51
C VAL A 330 5.25 -21.37 -14.37
N GLU A 331 4.74 -20.34 -13.74
CA GLU A 331 4.45 -19.07 -14.38
C GLU A 331 5.47 -18.05 -13.88
N GLU A 332 6.30 -17.57 -14.79
CA GLU A 332 7.26 -16.50 -14.54
C GLU A 332 6.57 -15.14 -14.68
N LEU A 333 6.70 -14.31 -13.66
CA LEU A 333 6.11 -12.98 -13.56
C LEU A 333 7.25 -11.95 -13.47
N ASP A 334 7.53 -11.28 -14.55
CA ASP A 334 8.47 -10.16 -14.61
C ASP A 334 7.82 -8.85 -14.13
N GLY A 335 8.54 -7.74 -14.13
CA GLY A 335 8.01 -6.44 -13.72
C GLY A 335 6.79 -5.97 -14.52
N GLN A 336 6.62 -6.46 -15.76
CA GLN A 336 5.46 -6.10 -16.60
C GLN A 336 4.23 -6.99 -16.36
N THR A 337 4.37 -8.09 -15.64
CA THR A 337 3.30 -9.06 -15.36
C THR A 337 3.00 -9.26 -13.89
N LYS A 338 3.95 -8.94 -13.00
CA LYS A 338 3.70 -8.92 -11.55
C LYS A 338 2.47 -8.05 -11.23
N TYR A 339 1.63 -8.54 -10.33
CA TYR A 339 0.44 -7.82 -9.83
C TYR A 339 -0.68 -7.57 -10.87
N SER A 340 -0.46 -7.90 -12.15
CA SER A 340 -1.48 -7.82 -13.20
C SER A 340 -2.44 -9.01 -13.15
N ALA A 341 -3.65 -8.84 -13.70
CA ALA A 341 -4.55 -9.95 -14.03
C ALA A 341 -4.12 -10.70 -15.30
N ARG A 342 -3.18 -10.16 -16.08
CA ARG A 342 -2.62 -10.81 -17.27
C ARG A 342 -1.71 -11.96 -16.89
N PRO A 343 -1.71 -13.06 -17.66
CA PRO A 343 -0.80 -14.17 -17.40
C PRO A 343 0.66 -13.78 -17.68
N GLY A 344 1.57 -14.35 -16.88
CA GLY A 344 2.99 -14.34 -17.16
C GLY A 344 3.41 -15.42 -18.17
N LYS A 345 4.71 -15.66 -18.28
CA LYS A 345 5.25 -16.72 -19.13
C LYS A 345 5.11 -18.07 -18.44
N VAL A 346 4.26 -18.93 -19.02
CA VAL A 346 3.96 -20.26 -18.47
C VAL A 346 4.83 -21.32 -19.12
N VAL A 347 5.48 -22.15 -18.30
CA VAL A 347 6.24 -23.31 -18.73
C VAL A 347 5.89 -24.54 -17.88
N LEU A 348 5.90 -25.73 -18.51
CA LEU A 348 5.82 -27.00 -17.79
C LEU A 348 7.24 -27.45 -17.45
N ARG A 349 7.48 -27.75 -16.18
CA ARG A 349 8.76 -28.26 -15.68
C ARG A 349 8.62 -29.70 -15.20
N GLU A 350 9.50 -30.56 -15.60
CA GLU A 350 9.62 -31.92 -15.07
C GLU A 350 10.39 -31.89 -13.74
N LEU A 351 9.91 -32.70 -12.77
CA LEU A 351 10.51 -32.81 -11.43
C LEU A 351 11.39 -34.08 -11.31
#